data_6a854fe49b5a9f51507e07ac940da446
#
_entry.id   6a854fe49b5a9f51507e07ac940da446
#
_cell.length_a   1.000
_cell.length_b   1.000
_cell.length_c   1.000
_cell.angle_alpha   90.00
_cell.angle_beta   90.00
_cell.angle_gamma   90.00
#
_symmetry.space_group_name_H-M   'P 1'
#
loop_
_entity.id
_entity.type
_entity.pdbx_description
1 polymer ?
#
loop_
_entity_poly.entity_id
_entity_poly.type
_entity_poly.pdbx_seq_one_letter_code
_entity_poly.pdbx_strand_id
1 'polypeptide(L)'
;IHDSCVTRDETSHHESVRWVLDELGYNWTEIERNGKNTRCCGVGGMVCSSNPELYERVYTRRANDFDQHNIVTYCGSCRGTMQAAGKDAVHILDLLFGPKYTKDQERARGYQTEQEMWKKRLETKERLNHLW
;
A
#
# COMPACT_ATOMS: atom_id res chain seq x y z
N ILE A 1 5.30 8.50 -2.94
CA ILE A 1 5.64 7.10 -2.57
C ILE A 1 5.51 6.92 -1.07
N HIS A 2 5.00 5.75 -0.61
CA HIS A 2 5.07 5.31 0.78
C HIS A 2 6.02 4.11 0.91
N ASP A 3 7.21 4.34 1.46
CA ASP A 3 8.14 3.28 1.78
C ASP A 3 7.72 2.52 3.04
N SER A 4 7.83 1.20 2.97
CA SER A 4 7.49 0.33 4.10
C SER A 4 8.52 0.42 5.22
N CYS A 5 8.06 0.47 6.47
CA CYS A 5 8.97 0.55 7.62
C CYS A 5 9.85 -0.69 7.82
N VAL A 6 9.48 -1.83 7.24
CA VAL A 6 10.27 -3.07 7.31
C VAL A 6 11.51 -3.04 6.39
N THR A 7 11.53 -2.14 5.41
CA THR A 7 12.66 -1.96 4.48
C THR A 7 13.44 -0.67 4.75
N ARG A 8 13.30 -0.11 5.95
CA ARG A 8 13.90 1.20 6.28
C ARG A 8 15.40 1.30 5.96
N ASP A 9 16.12 0.24 6.18
CA ASP A 9 17.58 0.19 5.99
C ASP A 9 17.99 -0.40 4.63
N GLU A 10 17.01 -0.70 3.76
CA GLU A 10 17.21 -1.33 2.44
C GLU A 10 17.18 -0.27 1.32
N THR A 11 18.23 0.53 1.22
CA THR A 11 18.31 1.62 0.24
C THR A 11 18.16 1.13 -1.20
N SER A 12 18.77 -0.01 -1.54
CA SER A 12 18.63 -0.61 -2.87
C SER A 12 17.20 -0.96 -3.25
N HIS A 13 16.39 -1.35 -2.26
CA HIS A 13 14.97 -1.60 -2.47
C HIS A 13 14.20 -0.31 -2.77
N HIS A 14 14.49 0.76 -2.03
CA HIS A 14 13.90 2.06 -2.29
C HIS A 14 14.24 2.58 -3.70
N GLU A 15 15.50 2.48 -4.11
CA GLU A 15 15.97 2.87 -5.44
C GLU A 15 15.30 2.04 -6.55
N SER A 16 15.17 0.73 -6.35
CA SER A 16 14.49 -0.16 -7.31
C SER A 16 13.02 0.22 -7.52
N VAL A 17 12.31 0.60 -6.47
CA VAL A 17 10.92 1.06 -6.56
C VAL A 17 10.81 2.34 -7.39
N ARG A 18 11.71 3.30 -7.18
CA ARG A 18 11.75 4.56 -7.95
C ARG A 18 12.07 4.29 -9.41
N TRP A 19 13.08 3.48 -9.66
CA TRP A 19 13.43 3.06 -11.01
C TRP A 19 12.25 2.41 -11.77
N VAL A 20 11.51 1.52 -11.12
CA VAL A 20 10.31 0.91 -11.73
C VAL A 20 9.26 1.96 -12.09
N LEU A 21 9.03 2.95 -11.23
CA LEU A 21 8.06 4.01 -11.51
C LEU A 21 8.49 4.90 -12.68
N ASP A 22 9.78 5.20 -12.78
CA ASP A 22 10.37 5.95 -13.89
C ASP A 22 10.24 5.18 -15.22
N GLU A 23 10.56 3.88 -15.22
CA GLU A 23 10.41 3.03 -16.41
C GLU A 23 8.95 2.89 -16.87
N LEU A 24 8.01 2.94 -15.93
CA LEU A 24 6.58 2.94 -16.24
C LEU A 24 6.04 4.33 -16.65
N GLY A 25 6.86 5.38 -16.56
CA GLY A 25 6.52 6.74 -16.95
C GLY A 25 5.58 7.46 -15.96
N TYR A 26 5.57 7.05 -14.68
CA TYR A 26 4.79 7.73 -13.66
C TYR A 26 5.52 8.95 -13.11
N ASN A 27 4.79 10.07 -13.00
CA ASN A 27 5.25 11.20 -12.20
C ASN A 27 5.01 10.90 -10.72
N TRP A 28 6.07 10.84 -9.94
CA TRP A 28 6.00 10.56 -8.51
C TRP A 28 6.73 11.63 -7.71
N THR A 29 6.40 11.73 -6.43
CA THR A 29 6.99 12.68 -5.49
C THR A 29 7.44 11.98 -4.22
N GLU A 30 8.49 12.52 -3.61
CA GLU A 30 8.92 12.14 -2.28
C GLU A 30 8.24 13.02 -1.23
N ILE A 31 8.12 12.44 -0.05
CA ILE A 31 7.75 13.17 1.16
C ILE A 31 8.92 13.17 2.15
N GLU A 32 8.99 14.15 3.03
CA GLU A 32 10.08 14.29 3.99
C GLU A 32 10.32 13.01 4.83
N ARG A 33 9.23 12.39 5.27
CA ARG A 33 9.29 11.20 6.15
C ARG A 33 9.11 9.91 5.35
N ASN A 34 10.09 9.64 4.48
CA ASN A 34 10.10 8.44 3.63
C ASN A 34 11.49 7.78 3.63
N GLY A 35 11.67 6.68 2.91
CA GLY A 35 12.91 5.92 2.87
C GLY A 35 13.36 5.52 4.28
N LYS A 36 14.61 5.85 4.62
CA LYS A 36 15.20 5.59 5.95
C LYS A 36 14.42 6.24 7.10
N ASN A 37 13.78 7.37 6.85
CA ASN A 37 13.01 8.12 7.84
C ASN A 37 11.51 7.81 7.80
N THR A 38 11.10 6.77 7.06
CA THR A 38 9.70 6.43 6.90
C THR A 38 8.98 6.20 8.23
N ARG A 39 7.77 6.70 8.33
CA ARG A 39 6.87 6.39 9.44
C ARG A 39 6.09 5.11 9.14
N CYS A 40 5.87 4.32 10.17
CA CYS A 40 5.00 3.15 10.10
C CYS A 40 3.55 3.56 9.76
N CYS A 41 2.90 2.75 8.91
CA CYS A 41 1.47 2.89 8.62
C CYS A 41 0.56 2.45 9.78
N GLY A 42 1.09 1.76 10.78
CA GLY A 42 0.37 1.37 11.99
C GLY A 42 -0.12 -0.07 12.08
N VAL A 43 -0.05 -0.85 10.99
CA VAL A 43 -0.54 -2.26 11.00
C VAL A 43 0.31 -3.18 11.87
N GLY A 44 1.62 -2.93 11.97
CA GLY A 44 2.54 -3.82 12.68
C GLY A 44 2.21 -3.99 14.16
N GLY A 45 2.69 -5.09 14.77
CA GLY A 45 2.54 -5.34 16.19
C GLY A 45 1.11 -5.67 16.64
N MET A 46 0.23 -6.07 15.73
CA MET A 46 -1.20 -6.38 16.02
C MET A 46 -1.96 -5.20 16.63
N VAL A 47 -1.51 -3.97 16.46
CA VAL A 47 -2.12 -2.77 17.06
C VAL A 47 -3.57 -2.61 16.60
N CYS A 48 -3.88 -2.94 15.36
CA CYS A 48 -5.26 -2.86 14.84
C CYS A 48 -6.25 -3.70 15.63
N SER A 49 -5.82 -4.84 16.20
CA SER A 49 -6.68 -5.73 16.98
C SER A 49 -6.64 -5.43 18.49
N SER A 50 -5.49 -5.01 19.01
CA SER A 50 -5.28 -4.78 20.44
C SER A 50 -5.69 -3.37 20.88
N ASN A 51 -5.53 -2.38 20.00
CA ASN A 51 -5.89 -0.98 20.29
C ASN A 51 -6.33 -0.26 19.00
N PRO A 52 -7.59 -0.43 18.58
CA PRO A 52 -8.11 0.17 17.33
C PRO A 52 -8.00 1.70 17.29
N GLU A 53 -8.20 2.38 18.42
CA GLU A 53 -8.10 3.85 18.49
C GLU A 53 -6.66 4.33 18.24
N LEU A 54 -5.67 3.63 18.79
CA LEU A 54 -4.27 3.94 18.53
C LEU A 54 -3.94 3.68 17.06
N TYR A 55 -4.42 2.57 16.51
CA TYR A 55 -4.26 2.24 15.09
C TYR A 55 -4.80 3.35 14.19
N GLU A 56 -6.02 3.82 14.44
CA GLU A 56 -6.64 4.92 13.69
C GLU A 56 -5.82 6.20 13.76
N ARG A 57 -5.36 6.59 14.93
CA ARG A 57 -4.51 7.78 15.09
C ARG A 57 -3.19 7.65 14.34
N VAL A 58 -2.58 6.45 14.33
CA VAL A 58 -1.30 6.23 13.65
C VAL A 58 -1.46 6.31 12.14
N TYR A 59 -2.45 5.63 11.56
CA TYR A 59 -2.63 5.65 10.12
C TYR A 59 -3.11 7.01 9.61
N THR A 60 -3.97 7.69 10.35
CA THR A 60 -4.40 9.06 10.01
C THR A 60 -3.22 10.02 10.00
N ARG A 61 -2.36 9.95 11.03
CA ARG A 61 -1.13 10.75 11.06
C ARG A 61 -0.23 10.43 9.86
N ARG A 62 -0.09 9.15 9.50
CA ARG A 62 0.73 8.77 8.35
C ARG A 62 0.12 9.25 7.03
N ALA A 63 -1.18 9.14 6.85
CA ALA A 63 -1.87 9.65 5.67
C ALA A 63 -1.72 11.17 5.51
N ASN A 64 -1.68 11.91 6.62
CA ASN A 64 -1.48 13.36 6.63
C ASN A 64 -0.03 13.80 6.33
N ASP A 65 0.94 12.88 6.31
CA ASP A 65 2.28 13.18 5.80
C ASP A 65 2.27 13.37 4.25
N PHE A 66 1.17 13.03 3.56
CA PHE A 66 1.04 13.12 2.11
C PHE A 66 0.04 14.20 1.72
N ASP A 67 0.50 15.21 0.97
CA ASP A 67 -0.38 16.18 0.33
C ASP A 67 -1.18 15.54 -0.81
N GLN A 68 -0.58 14.57 -1.51
CA GLN A 68 -1.21 13.86 -2.61
C GLN A 68 -2.26 12.86 -2.11
N HIS A 69 -3.33 12.72 -2.88
CA HIS A 69 -4.35 11.71 -2.62
C HIS A 69 -3.92 10.31 -3.10
N ASN A 70 -3.21 10.26 -4.22
CA ASN A 70 -2.70 9.03 -4.81
C ASN A 70 -1.39 8.60 -4.15
N ILE A 71 -1.34 7.37 -3.66
CA ILE A 71 -0.16 6.80 -3.00
C ILE A 71 0.22 5.49 -3.67
N VAL A 72 1.49 5.31 -3.99
CA VAL A 72 2.05 4.01 -4.35
C VAL A 72 2.86 3.45 -3.20
N THR A 73 2.70 2.16 -2.95
CA THR A 73 3.49 1.40 -1.96
C THR A 73 3.79 0.00 -2.48
N TYR A 74 4.76 -0.66 -1.90
CA TYR A 74 5.13 -2.05 -2.22
C TYR A 74 4.83 -3.03 -1.05
N CYS A 75 4.02 -2.58 -0.11
CA CYS A 75 3.55 -3.40 1.01
C CYS A 75 2.02 -3.48 0.99
N GLY A 76 1.49 -4.70 0.87
CA GLY A 76 0.04 -4.93 0.81
C GLY A 76 -0.71 -4.44 2.05
N SER A 77 -0.12 -4.59 3.24
CA SER A 77 -0.70 -4.07 4.48
C SER A 77 -0.70 -2.54 4.51
N CYS A 78 0.39 -1.90 4.05
CA CYS A 78 0.45 -0.45 3.96
C CYS A 78 -0.58 0.10 2.97
N ARG A 79 -0.81 -0.59 1.82
CA ARG A 79 -1.85 -0.23 0.88
C ARG A 79 -3.22 -0.20 1.55
N GLY A 80 -3.61 -1.29 2.22
CA GLY A 80 -4.90 -1.38 2.90
C GLY A 80 -5.09 -0.30 3.97
N THR A 81 -4.03 -0.03 4.73
CA THR A 81 -4.05 1.01 5.76
C THR A 81 -4.22 2.42 5.19
N MET A 82 -3.50 2.75 4.11
CA MET A 82 -3.66 4.05 3.46
C MET A 82 -5.04 4.20 2.82
N GLN A 83 -5.63 3.12 2.31
CA GLN A 83 -7.01 3.11 1.82
C GLN A 83 -8.02 3.33 2.95
N ALA A 84 -7.82 2.70 4.12
CA ALA A 84 -8.64 2.94 5.31
C ALA A 84 -8.58 4.41 5.77
N ALA A 85 -7.43 5.06 5.57
CA ALA A 85 -7.23 6.49 5.82
C ALA A 85 -7.79 7.41 4.72
N GLY A 86 -8.51 6.87 3.74
CA GLY A 86 -9.14 7.64 2.67
C GLY A 86 -8.23 8.02 1.50
N LYS A 87 -7.02 7.47 1.41
CA LYS A 87 -6.12 7.71 0.27
C LYS A 87 -6.34 6.69 -0.86
N ASP A 88 -6.11 7.09 -2.10
CA ASP A 88 -6.08 6.19 -3.25
C ASP A 88 -4.72 5.48 -3.31
N ALA A 89 -4.58 4.44 -2.49
CA ALA A 89 -3.34 3.69 -2.41
C ALA A 89 -3.34 2.46 -3.32
N VAL A 90 -2.28 2.29 -4.11
CA VAL A 90 -2.07 1.15 -5.00
C VAL A 90 -0.76 0.43 -4.64
N HIS A 91 -0.71 -0.87 -4.91
CA HIS A 91 0.53 -1.61 -4.81
C HIS A 91 1.34 -1.47 -6.10
N ILE A 92 2.67 -1.40 -6.04
CA ILE A 92 3.52 -1.27 -7.23
C ILE A 92 3.28 -2.42 -8.23
N LEU A 93 2.97 -3.62 -7.76
CA LEU A 93 2.63 -4.75 -8.64
C LEU A 93 1.31 -4.53 -9.39
N ASP A 94 0.39 -3.75 -8.85
CA ASP A 94 -0.84 -3.38 -9.56
C ASP A 94 -0.53 -2.45 -10.74
N LEU A 95 0.53 -1.64 -10.65
CA LEU A 95 1.01 -0.79 -11.74
C LEU A 95 1.78 -1.58 -12.81
N LEU A 96 2.52 -2.62 -12.39
CA LEU A 96 3.30 -3.47 -13.28
C LEU A 96 2.44 -4.46 -14.06
N PHE A 97 1.51 -5.12 -13.39
CA PHE A 97 0.78 -6.28 -13.91
C PHE A 97 -0.73 -6.08 -13.97
N GLY A 98 -1.24 -5.04 -13.36
CA GLY A 98 -2.66 -4.72 -13.37
C GLY A 98 -3.13 -4.12 -14.70
N PRO A 99 -4.45 -3.99 -14.90
CA PRO A 99 -4.99 -3.27 -16.03
C PRO A 99 -4.48 -1.83 -16.00
N LYS A 100 -4.12 -1.28 -17.16
CA LYS A 100 -3.76 0.15 -17.25
C LYS A 100 -4.94 0.99 -16.77
N TYR A 101 -4.73 1.74 -15.71
CA TYR A 101 -5.74 2.65 -15.18
C TYR A 101 -5.92 3.80 -16.16
N THR A 102 -7.12 3.93 -16.73
CA THR A 102 -7.55 5.14 -17.42
C THR A 102 -8.26 6.06 -16.42
N LYS A 103 -8.31 7.37 -16.71
CA LYS A 103 -8.98 8.35 -15.83
C LYS A 103 -10.44 8.01 -15.52
N ASP A 104 -11.08 7.25 -16.39
CA ASP A 104 -12.50 6.91 -16.35
C ASP A 104 -12.78 5.51 -15.77
N GLN A 105 -11.74 4.72 -15.47
CA GLN A 105 -11.94 3.44 -14.81
C GLN A 105 -11.88 3.66 -13.30
N GLU A 106 -12.98 3.35 -12.61
CA GLU A 106 -12.92 3.17 -11.16
C GLU A 106 -11.77 2.20 -10.88
N ARG A 107 -10.77 2.70 -10.16
CA ARG A 107 -9.72 1.82 -9.65
C ARG A 107 -10.42 0.69 -8.92
N ALA A 108 -10.05 -0.53 -9.25
CA ALA A 108 -10.41 -1.66 -8.41
C ALA A 108 -9.93 -1.30 -7.00
N ARG A 109 -10.81 -0.68 -6.23
CA ARG A 109 -10.53 -0.32 -4.84
C ARG A 109 -10.10 -1.60 -4.19
N GLY A 110 -8.96 -1.58 -3.58
CA GLY A 110 -8.53 -2.70 -2.75
C GLY A 110 -9.67 -3.00 -1.79
N TYR A 111 -9.76 -4.21 -1.34
CA TYR A 111 -10.87 -4.70 -0.52
C TYR A 111 -11.23 -3.71 0.56
N GLN A 112 -12.50 -3.35 0.63
CA GLN A 112 -12.99 -2.32 1.52
C GLN A 112 -13.06 -2.80 2.97
N THR A 113 -13.13 -4.12 3.18
CA THR A 113 -13.22 -4.73 4.51
C THR A 113 -12.26 -5.89 4.68
N GLU A 114 -11.87 -6.17 5.91
CA GLU A 114 -11.05 -7.34 6.26
C GLU A 114 -11.75 -8.65 5.88
N GLN A 115 -13.07 -8.71 6.02
CA GLN A 115 -13.87 -9.88 5.63
C GLN A 115 -13.80 -10.16 4.13
N GLU A 116 -13.87 -9.12 3.29
CA GLU A 116 -13.72 -9.25 1.83
C GLU A 116 -12.32 -9.71 1.45
N MET A 117 -11.28 -9.22 2.12
CA MET A 117 -9.91 -9.69 1.90
C MET A 117 -9.76 -11.18 2.23
N TRP A 118 -10.32 -11.63 3.35
CA TRP A 118 -10.26 -13.03 3.74
C TRP A 118 -11.04 -13.93 2.78
N LYS A 119 -12.24 -13.53 2.38
CA LYS A 119 -13.04 -14.25 1.38
C LYS A 119 -12.25 -14.47 0.09
N LYS A 120 -11.65 -13.42 -0.45
CA LYS A 120 -10.86 -13.52 -1.70
C LYS A 120 -9.59 -14.33 -1.55
N ARG A 121 -8.95 -14.32 -0.39
CA ARG A 121 -7.81 -15.21 -0.10
C ARG A 121 -8.24 -16.69 -0.14
N LEU A 122 -9.39 -17.02 0.44
CA LEU A 122 -9.94 -18.38 0.39
C LEU A 122 -10.29 -18.81 -1.05
N GLU A 123 -10.99 -17.96 -1.80
CA GLU A 123 -11.30 -18.20 -3.21
C GLU A 123 -10.02 -18.41 -4.05
N THR A 124 -8.99 -17.61 -3.81
CA THR A 124 -7.71 -17.77 -4.49
C THR A 124 -7.02 -19.08 -4.11
N LYS A 125 -7.03 -19.44 -2.84
CA LYS A 125 -6.49 -20.72 -2.36
C LYS A 125 -7.19 -21.90 -3.03
N GLU A 126 -8.51 -21.90 -3.11
CA GLU A 126 -9.31 -22.94 -3.76
C GLU A 126 -8.96 -23.06 -5.25
N ARG A 127 -8.83 -21.92 -5.95
CA ARG A 127 -8.41 -21.88 -7.36
C ARG A 127 -7.00 -22.43 -7.57
N LEU A 128 -6.07 -22.14 -6.67
CA LEU A 128 -4.69 -22.60 -6.74
C LEU A 128 -4.54 -24.09 -6.39
N ASN A 129 -5.43 -24.66 -5.56
CA ASN A 129 -5.39 -26.08 -5.21
C ASN A 129 -5.58 -27.02 -6.42
N HIS A 130 -6.10 -26.51 -7.54
CA HIS A 130 -6.19 -27.27 -8.80
C HIS A 130 -4.91 -27.25 -9.63
N LEU A 131 -3.90 -26.49 -9.22
CA LEU A 131 -2.61 -26.36 -9.92
C LEU A 131 -1.51 -27.26 -9.34
N TRP A 132 -1.77 -27.91 -8.21
CA TRP A 132 -0.90 -28.83 -7.49
C TRP A 132 -1.60 -30.19 -7.28
#